data_33c0a13ee392703201f2cbe1833252b9
#
_entry.id   33c0a13ee392703201f2cbe1833252b9
#
_cell.length_a   1.000
_cell.length_b   1.000
_cell.length_c   1.000
_cell.angle_alpha   90.00
_cell.angle_beta   90.00
_cell.angle_gamma   90.00
#
_symmetry.space_group_name_H-M   'P 1'
#
loop_
_entity.id
_entity.type
_entity.pdbx_description
1 polymer ?
#
loop_
_entity_poly.entity_id
_entity_poly.type
_entity_poly.pdbx_seq_one_letter_code
_entity_poly.pdbx_strand_id
1 'polypeptide(L)'
;MHEARRLIDANSNRATEAARTLEDLARFSLDDGSLAARFKGIRHGLESALASAGLTRDVRAMARDTANDAGIANSASDAHERATERDIACAAGSRLGEALRVIEETLKLATPEAAAEVEQLRYTGYDAERALLTRLARHADQWPVCVLVTEALCAQHSWQDVVRGAIAGGAACIQLREKSLTDRELLARARELVATARPAGVAVMVNDRADIAALADADGVHLGQGDLSVADARRIVGERLLIGVSCSSVDDARAAIEEGADTIGVGAMFETATKAKPSIGGPELLAAVLADASASRVLHLPHLAIGGITAERAGQLAAIGCRGVAV
;
A
#
# COMPACT_ATOMS: atom_id res chain seq x y z
N MET A 1 -0.83 31.40 31.82
CA MET A 1 0.34 31.23 30.89
C MET A 1 1.18 29.99 31.19
N HIS A 2 1.45 29.64 32.47
CA HIS A 2 2.23 28.40 32.78
C HIS A 2 1.51 27.13 32.34
N GLU A 3 0.22 27.00 32.63
CA GLU A 3 -0.62 25.87 32.27
C GLU A 3 -0.70 25.65 30.73
N ALA A 4 -0.88 26.75 29.98
CA ALA A 4 -0.88 26.70 28.51
C ALA A 4 0.46 26.16 27.95
N ARG A 5 1.61 26.55 28.55
CA ARG A 5 2.93 26.05 28.16
C ARG A 5 3.09 24.55 28.45
N ARG A 6 2.59 24.05 29.58
CA ARG A 6 2.57 22.61 29.91
C ARG A 6 1.74 21.84 28.91
N LEU A 7 0.55 22.36 28.57
CA LEU A 7 -0.35 21.74 27.60
C LEU A 7 0.31 21.64 26.19
N ILE A 8 0.96 22.73 25.76
CA ILE A 8 1.69 22.77 24.50
C ILE A 8 2.92 21.83 24.53
N ASP A 9 3.70 21.78 25.62
CA ASP A 9 4.85 20.89 25.76
C ASP A 9 4.44 19.43 25.61
N ALA A 10 3.44 18.99 26.37
CA ALA A 10 2.97 17.61 26.33
C ALA A 10 2.47 17.21 24.93
N ASN A 11 1.69 18.08 24.28
CA ASN A 11 1.13 17.78 22.97
C ASN A 11 2.16 17.94 21.83
N SER A 12 3.16 18.83 21.94
CA SER A 12 4.25 18.90 20.96
C SER A 12 5.11 17.62 20.95
N ASN A 13 5.36 17.06 22.12
CA ASN A 13 6.07 15.77 22.21
C ASN A 13 5.23 14.64 21.60
N ARG A 14 3.93 14.54 21.94
CA ARG A 14 3.01 13.53 21.35
C ARG A 14 2.93 13.64 19.83
N ALA A 15 2.79 14.85 19.30
CA ALA A 15 2.74 15.09 17.86
C ALA A 15 4.06 14.70 17.18
N THR A 16 5.20 15.05 17.78
CA THR A 16 6.52 14.72 17.24
C THR A 16 6.76 13.22 17.22
N GLU A 17 6.43 12.49 18.29
CA GLU A 17 6.56 11.04 18.38
C GLU A 17 5.63 10.33 17.40
N ALA A 18 4.37 10.78 17.30
CA ALA A 18 3.40 10.22 16.37
C ALA A 18 3.83 10.42 14.91
N ALA A 19 4.24 11.64 14.54
CA ALA A 19 4.74 11.93 13.20
C ALA A 19 6.02 11.14 12.88
N ARG A 20 6.87 10.86 13.86
CA ARG A 20 8.05 10.02 13.67
C ARG A 20 7.68 8.56 13.40
N THR A 21 6.72 8.01 14.13
CA THR A 21 6.21 6.66 13.89
C THR A 21 5.68 6.54 12.45
N LEU A 22 4.91 7.52 11.98
CA LEU A 22 4.38 7.55 10.61
C LEU A 22 5.48 7.73 9.55
N GLU A 23 6.50 8.56 9.84
CA GLU A 23 7.70 8.72 9.00
C GLU A 23 8.45 7.39 8.86
N ASP A 24 8.64 6.65 9.97
CA ASP A 24 9.36 5.38 9.99
C ASP A 24 8.59 4.29 9.23
N LEU A 25 7.25 4.21 9.36
CA LEU A 25 6.42 3.32 8.54
C LEU A 25 6.53 3.65 7.05
N ALA A 26 6.44 4.93 6.67
CA ALA A 26 6.60 5.34 5.28
C ALA A 26 8.00 4.97 4.74
N ARG A 27 9.03 5.13 5.55
CA ARG A 27 10.42 4.91 5.16
C ARG A 27 10.82 3.44 5.11
N PHE A 28 10.47 2.66 6.14
CA PHE A 28 10.99 1.30 6.31
C PHE A 28 10.03 0.22 5.85
N SER A 29 8.71 0.44 5.96
CA SER A 29 7.71 -0.53 5.50
C SER A 29 7.33 -0.32 4.03
N LEU A 30 7.26 0.94 3.57
CA LEU A 30 6.85 1.26 2.20
C LEU A 30 8.01 1.72 1.29
N ASP A 31 9.20 1.94 1.84
CA ASP A 31 10.36 2.55 1.13
C ASP A 31 9.99 3.85 0.39
N ASP A 32 9.05 4.63 0.97
CA ASP A 32 8.51 5.84 0.37
C ASP A 32 9.16 7.09 0.94
N GLY A 33 10.27 7.49 0.31
CA GLY A 33 11.00 8.70 0.71
C GLY A 33 10.19 9.99 0.57
N SER A 34 9.24 10.07 -0.37
CA SER A 34 8.37 11.23 -0.56
C SER A 34 7.38 11.38 0.60
N LEU A 35 6.72 10.30 0.95
CA LEU A 35 5.77 10.28 2.06
C LEU A 35 6.47 10.48 3.41
N ALA A 36 7.64 9.86 3.61
CA ALA A 36 8.48 10.07 4.78
C ALA A 36 8.89 11.56 4.91
N ALA A 37 9.26 12.21 3.80
CA ALA A 37 9.59 13.64 3.80
C ALA A 37 8.41 14.53 4.22
N ARG A 38 7.15 14.15 3.90
CA ARG A 38 5.95 14.87 4.36
C ARG A 38 5.81 14.85 5.88
N PHE A 39 5.93 13.68 6.52
CA PHE A 39 5.87 13.56 7.99
C PHE A 39 7.04 14.27 8.67
N LYS A 40 8.24 14.19 8.10
CA LYS A 40 9.39 14.98 8.56
C LYS A 40 9.11 16.47 8.46
N GLY A 41 8.48 16.94 7.38
CA GLY A 41 8.06 18.33 7.19
C GLY A 41 7.10 18.81 8.27
N ILE A 42 6.13 17.98 8.67
CA ILE A 42 5.19 18.31 9.77
C ILE A 42 5.94 18.51 11.09
N ARG A 43 6.90 17.63 11.44
CA ARG A 43 7.71 17.77 12.66
C ARG A 43 8.51 19.07 12.69
N HIS A 44 9.18 19.39 11.59
CA HIS A 44 9.99 20.60 11.49
C HIS A 44 9.12 21.87 11.45
N GLY A 45 7.99 21.82 10.73
CA GLY A 45 7.03 22.91 10.69
C GLY A 45 6.43 23.22 12.07
N LEU A 46 6.11 22.19 12.86
CA LEU A 46 5.62 22.38 14.23
C LEU A 46 6.66 23.08 15.10
N GLU A 47 7.91 22.66 15.07
CA GLU A 47 8.97 23.31 15.84
C GLU A 47 9.17 24.78 15.40
N SER A 48 9.09 25.06 14.08
CA SER A 48 9.16 26.42 13.54
C SER A 48 8.01 27.30 14.02
N ALA A 49 6.78 26.83 13.92
CA ALA A 49 5.58 27.54 14.36
C ALA A 49 5.59 27.83 15.87
N LEU A 50 6.07 26.89 16.68
CA LEU A 50 6.20 27.10 18.12
C LEU A 50 7.34 28.07 18.46
N ALA A 51 8.45 28.03 17.73
CA ALA A 51 9.57 28.96 17.92
C ALA A 51 9.16 30.39 17.56
N SER A 52 8.39 30.62 16.48
CA SER A 52 7.86 31.92 16.09
C SER A 52 6.92 32.50 17.15
N ALA A 53 6.20 31.65 17.87
CA ALA A 53 5.37 32.03 19.02
C ALA A 53 6.18 32.27 20.33
N GLY A 54 7.52 32.23 20.28
CA GLY A 54 8.37 32.32 21.48
C GLY A 54 8.35 31.10 22.39
N LEU A 55 7.82 29.97 21.90
CA LEU A 55 7.69 28.71 22.61
C LEU A 55 8.77 27.71 22.15
N THR A 56 10.04 28.13 22.27
CA THR A 56 11.17 27.26 21.95
C THR A 56 11.17 26.00 22.82
N ARG A 57 11.92 24.96 22.40
CA ARG A 57 12.02 23.70 23.13
C ARG A 57 12.42 23.89 24.59
N ASP A 58 13.36 24.79 24.87
CA ASP A 58 13.82 25.06 26.23
C ASP A 58 12.73 25.70 27.05
N VAL A 59 12.01 26.69 26.50
CA VAL A 59 10.89 27.37 27.17
C VAL A 59 9.76 26.39 27.54
N ARG A 60 9.48 25.43 26.65
CA ARG A 60 8.47 24.39 26.89
C ARG A 60 8.94 23.38 27.94
N ALA A 61 10.19 22.93 27.85
CA ALA A 61 10.76 21.97 28.78
C ALA A 61 10.79 22.48 30.24
N MET A 62 11.04 23.78 30.43
CA MET A 62 10.98 24.41 31.76
C MET A 62 9.58 24.42 32.39
N ALA A 63 8.53 24.25 31.61
CA ALA A 63 7.15 24.16 32.13
C ALA A 63 6.75 22.71 32.46
N ARG A 64 7.59 21.70 32.17
CA ARG A 64 7.29 20.29 32.36
C ARG A 64 7.24 19.92 33.83
N ASP A 65 6.16 19.23 34.22
CA ASP A 65 5.98 18.69 35.58
C ASP A 65 5.38 17.28 35.44
N THR A 66 6.24 16.29 35.35
CA THR A 66 5.84 14.88 35.20
C THR A 66 5.44 14.25 36.54
N ALA A 67 5.95 14.75 37.64
CA ALA A 67 5.66 14.20 38.98
C ALA A 67 4.21 14.41 39.41
N ASN A 68 3.58 15.53 38.94
CA ASN A 68 2.22 15.90 39.26
C ASN A 68 1.25 15.72 38.06
N ASP A 69 1.59 14.87 37.07
CA ASP A 69 0.70 14.61 35.96
C ASP A 69 -0.39 13.59 36.35
N ALA A 70 -1.62 14.07 36.44
CA ALA A 70 -2.80 13.28 36.81
C ALA A 70 -3.08 12.13 35.81
N GLY A 71 -2.46 12.13 34.60
CA GLY A 71 -2.63 11.10 33.55
C GLY A 71 -1.74 9.87 33.72
N ILE A 72 -0.69 9.93 34.55
CA ILE A 72 0.27 8.80 34.71
C ILE A 72 -0.40 7.52 35.24
N ALA A 73 -1.45 7.63 36.03
CA ALA A 73 -2.15 6.48 36.62
C ALA A 73 -3.20 5.82 35.69
N ASN A 74 -3.47 6.40 34.52
CA ASN A 74 -4.57 5.99 33.64
C ASN A 74 -4.12 5.27 32.36
N SER A 75 -3.13 4.37 32.43
CA SER A 75 -2.81 3.51 31.27
C SER A 75 -3.83 2.37 31.15
N ALA A 76 -4.64 2.38 30.08
CA ALA A 76 -5.55 1.29 29.79
C ALA A 76 -4.78 0.06 29.28
N SER A 77 -5.12 -1.14 29.79
CA SER A 77 -4.44 -2.41 29.44
C SER A 77 -4.55 -2.77 27.94
N ASP A 78 -5.63 -2.36 27.28
CA ASP A 78 -5.93 -2.70 25.88
C ASP A 78 -5.16 -1.84 24.85
N ALA A 79 -4.38 -0.85 25.32
CA ALA A 79 -3.59 0.04 24.45
C ALA A 79 -2.30 -0.60 23.91
N HIS A 80 -1.96 -1.83 24.32
CA HIS A 80 -0.65 -2.44 24.04
C HIS A 80 -0.63 -3.43 22.89
N GLU A 81 -1.80 -3.85 22.38
CA GLU A 81 -1.87 -4.79 21.25
C GLU A 81 -2.11 -4.06 19.92
N ARG A 82 -1.31 -4.40 18.92
CA ARG A 82 -1.46 -4.01 17.52
C ARG A 82 -1.23 -5.23 16.65
N ALA A 83 -2.19 -5.56 15.78
CA ALA A 83 -2.10 -6.74 14.92
C ALA A 83 -1.32 -6.45 13.63
N THR A 84 -1.38 -5.21 13.14
CA THR A 84 -0.83 -4.83 11.84
C THR A 84 -0.11 -3.47 11.91
N GLU A 85 0.76 -3.20 10.93
CA GLU A 85 1.37 -1.88 10.73
C GLU A 85 0.31 -0.80 10.47
N ARG A 86 -0.80 -1.18 9.82
CA ARG A 86 -1.93 -0.30 9.62
C ARG A 86 -2.56 0.15 10.94
N ASP A 87 -2.66 -0.73 11.94
CA ASP A 87 -3.16 -0.37 13.28
C ASP A 87 -2.21 0.60 13.97
N ILE A 88 -0.90 0.42 13.79
CA ILE A 88 0.12 1.36 14.28
C ILE A 88 -0.07 2.72 13.62
N ALA A 89 -0.24 2.75 12.29
CA ALA A 89 -0.43 3.97 11.51
C ALA A 89 -1.71 4.70 11.93
N CYS A 90 -2.85 4.01 12.07
CA CYS A 90 -4.11 4.59 12.54
C CYS A 90 -3.96 5.23 13.93
N ALA A 91 -3.36 4.50 14.88
CA ALA A 91 -3.17 5.01 16.23
C ALA A 91 -2.19 6.18 16.30
N ALA A 92 -1.16 6.20 15.47
CA ALA A 92 -0.22 7.32 15.38
C ALA A 92 -0.87 8.53 14.69
N GLY A 93 -1.63 8.32 13.60
CA GLY A 93 -2.36 9.37 12.90
C GLY A 93 -3.37 10.09 13.81
N SER A 94 -4.18 9.33 14.53
CA SER A 94 -5.12 9.90 15.52
C SER A 94 -4.40 10.76 16.57
N ARG A 95 -3.31 10.24 17.17
CA ARG A 95 -2.52 10.98 18.15
C ARG A 95 -1.90 12.25 17.57
N LEU A 96 -1.44 12.22 16.32
CA LEU A 96 -0.90 13.38 15.62
C LEU A 96 -1.98 14.46 15.46
N GLY A 97 -3.13 14.08 14.90
CA GLY A 97 -4.26 15.00 14.68
C GLY A 97 -4.79 15.62 15.96
N GLU A 98 -5.00 14.82 17.01
CA GLU A 98 -5.46 15.28 18.33
C GLU A 98 -4.46 16.24 18.98
N ALA A 99 -3.17 15.89 18.98
CA ALA A 99 -2.13 16.72 19.59
C ALA A 99 -1.98 18.07 18.86
N LEU A 100 -1.96 18.07 17.51
CA LEU A 100 -1.92 19.29 16.72
C LEU A 100 -3.17 20.16 16.97
N ARG A 101 -4.36 19.56 17.12
CA ARG A 101 -5.58 20.31 17.42
C ARG A 101 -5.50 21.00 18.78
N VAL A 102 -5.01 20.32 19.81
CA VAL A 102 -4.84 20.92 21.15
C VAL A 102 -3.85 22.08 21.10
N ILE A 103 -2.74 21.96 20.37
CA ILE A 103 -1.75 23.03 20.20
C ILE A 103 -2.39 24.22 19.48
N GLU A 104 -3.07 23.98 18.36
CA GLU A 104 -3.78 25.00 17.58
C GLU A 104 -4.74 25.82 18.46
N GLU A 105 -5.64 25.14 19.18
CA GLU A 105 -6.61 25.82 20.04
C GLU A 105 -5.94 26.61 21.18
N THR A 106 -4.86 26.06 21.73
CA THR A 106 -4.13 26.75 22.80
C THR A 106 -3.42 28.01 22.29
N LEU A 107 -2.85 27.95 21.07
CA LEU A 107 -2.17 29.10 20.44
C LEU A 107 -3.14 30.22 20.05
N LYS A 108 -4.41 29.93 19.75
CA LYS A 108 -5.45 30.94 19.47
C LYS A 108 -5.64 31.96 20.60
N LEU A 109 -5.26 31.57 21.82
CA LEU A 109 -5.37 32.47 22.99
C LEU A 109 -4.33 33.62 23.00
N ALA A 110 -3.20 33.45 22.30
CA ALA A 110 -2.08 34.40 22.39
C ALA A 110 -1.36 34.69 21.07
N THR A 111 -1.34 33.75 20.11
CA THR A 111 -0.58 33.84 18.86
C THR A 111 -1.38 33.23 17.71
N PRO A 112 -2.43 33.93 17.19
CA PRO A 112 -3.31 33.43 16.13
C PRO A 112 -2.57 33.03 14.84
N GLU A 113 -1.46 33.73 14.53
CA GLU A 113 -0.64 33.45 13.34
C GLU A 113 0.00 32.06 13.44
N ALA A 114 0.61 31.74 14.58
CA ALA A 114 1.19 30.42 14.82
C ALA A 114 0.09 29.32 14.91
N ALA A 115 -1.09 29.65 15.39
CA ALA A 115 -2.24 28.74 15.36
C ALA A 115 -2.64 28.36 13.93
N ALA A 116 -2.66 29.34 13.01
CA ALA A 116 -2.95 29.10 11.60
C ALA A 116 -1.91 28.21 10.92
N GLU A 117 -0.61 28.39 11.25
CA GLU A 117 0.45 27.49 10.75
C GLU A 117 0.22 26.05 11.25
N VAL A 118 -0.10 25.85 12.53
CA VAL A 118 -0.36 24.52 13.09
C VAL A 118 -1.63 23.89 12.49
N GLU A 119 -2.65 24.68 12.17
CA GLU A 119 -3.84 24.21 11.44
C GLU A 119 -3.48 23.64 10.07
N GLN A 120 -2.63 24.32 9.29
CA GLN A 120 -2.16 23.83 8.00
C GLN A 120 -1.36 22.53 8.14
N LEU A 121 -0.52 22.42 9.17
CA LEU A 121 0.21 21.17 9.46
C LEU A 121 -0.74 20.02 9.80
N ARG A 122 -1.85 20.29 10.50
CA ARG A 122 -2.86 19.29 10.82
C ARG A 122 -3.55 18.75 9.57
N TYR A 123 -3.96 19.61 8.64
CA TYR A 123 -4.53 19.18 7.36
C TYR A 123 -3.52 18.42 6.50
N THR A 124 -2.25 18.88 6.45
CA THR A 124 -1.16 18.14 5.81
C THR A 124 -0.99 16.76 6.44
N GLY A 125 -1.17 16.65 7.77
CA GLY A 125 -1.13 15.39 8.50
C GLY A 125 -2.23 14.43 8.07
N TYR A 126 -3.46 14.88 7.96
CA TYR A 126 -4.59 14.06 7.51
C TYR A 126 -4.40 13.54 6.08
N ASP A 127 -3.90 14.38 5.18
CA ASP A 127 -3.62 13.96 3.80
C ASP A 127 -2.45 12.98 3.72
N ALA A 128 -1.41 13.16 4.54
CA ALA A 128 -0.28 12.24 4.60
C ALA A 128 -0.69 10.90 5.24
N GLU A 129 -1.48 10.91 6.31
CA GLU A 129 -2.03 9.72 6.97
C GLU A 129 -2.89 8.92 5.99
N ARG A 130 -3.83 9.58 5.30
CA ARG A 130 -4.67 8.95 4.28
C ARG A 130 -3.82 8.27 3.20
N ALA A 131 -2.77 8.93 2.71
CA ALA A 131 -1.86 8.36 1.73
C ALA A 131 -1.11 7.14 2.28
N LEU A 132 -0.62 7.21 3.54
CA LEU A 132 0.05 6.10 4.22
C LEU A 132 -0.87 4.90 4.40
N LEU A 133 -2.07 5.11 4.95
CA LEU A 133 -3.05 4.04 5.19
C LEU A 133 -3.51 3.38 3.89
N THR A 134 -3.66 4.19 2.82
CA THR A 134 -3.98 3.67 1.49
C THR A 134 -2.85 2.79 0.95
N ARG A 135 -1.58 3.17 1.15
CA ARG A 135 -0.42 2.39 0.70
C ARG A 135 -0.18 1.14 1.56
N LEU A 136 -0.35 1.24 2.87
CA LEU A 136 -0.30 0.07 3.76
C LEU A 136 -1.42 -0.95 3.44
N ALA A 137 -2.60 -0.47 3.05
CA ALA A 137 -3.69 -1.35 2.59
C ALA A 137 -3.39 -1.99 1.22
N ARG A 138 -2.58 -1.32 0.39
CA ARG A 138 -2.10 -1.83 -0.90
C ARG A 138 -0.84 -2.68 -0.79
N HIS A 139 -0.20 -2.71 0.35
CA HIS A 139 0.91 -3.64 0.54
C HIS A 139 0.31 -5.01 0.31
N ALA A 140 0.33 -5.41 -0.97
CA ALA A 140 -0.17 -6.70 -1.39
C ALA A 140 0.65 -7.70 -0.60
N ASP A 141 0.00 -8.37 0.33
CA ASP A 141 0.56 -9.57 0.90
C ASP A 141 1.11 -10.38 -0.26
N GLN A 142 2.29 -10.94 -0.10
CA GLN A 142 2.88 -11.77 -1.14
C GLN A 142 1.83 -12.81 -1.52
N TRP A 143 1.35 -12.80 -2.75
CA TRP A 143 0.39 -13.80 -3.22
C TRP A 143 1.13 -15.08 -3.62
N PRO A 144 1.19 -16.11 -2.76
CA PRO A 144 1.90 -17.33 -3.11
C PRO A 144 1.36 -17.97 -4.38
N VAL A 145 0.03 -17.90 -4.57
CA VAL A 145 -0.66 -18.41 -5.75
C VAL A 145 -1.70 -17.37 -6.22
N CYS A 146 -1.59 -16.96 -7.47
CA CYS A 146 -2.60 -16.22 -8.20
C CYS A 146 -3.18 -17.13 -9.31
N VAL A 147 -4.50 -17.30 -9.34
CA VAL A 147 -5.17 -18.11 -10.36
C VAL A 147 -5.76 -17.21 -11.43
N LEU A 148 -5.35 -17.42 -12.71
CA LEU A 148 -5.95 -16.74 -13.85
C LEU A 148 -7.20 -17.48 -14.32
N VAL A 149 -8.33 -16.80 -14.34
CA VAL A 149 -9.60 -17.38 -14.79
C VAL A 149 -10.00 -16.80 -16.14
N THR A 150 -10.16 -17.70 -17.11
CA THR A 150 -10.72 -17.44 -18.45
C THR A 150 -11.74 -18.54 -18.72
N GLU A 151 -13.01 -18.19 -18.92
CA GLU A 151 -14.08 -19.21 -19.09
C GLU A 151 -13.80 -20.19 -20.24
N ALA A 152 -13.30 -19.69 -21.38
CA ALA A 152 -12.96 -20.52 -22.52
C ALA A 152 -11.88 -21.59 -22.23
N LEU A 153 -11.13 -21.46 -21.14
CA LEU A 153 -10.12 -22.42 -20.69
C LEU A 153 -10.63 -23.34 -19.57
N CYS A 154 -11.83 -23.11 -19.04
CA CYS A 154 -12.47 -23.92 -18.02
C CYS A 154 -13.19 -25.14 -18.63
N ALA A 155 -12.42 -26.04 -19.29
CA ALA A 155 -12.95 -27.08 -20.16
C ALA A 155 -13.87 -28.12 -19.49
N GLN A 156 -13.75 -28.36 -18.19
CA GLN A 156 -14.46 -29.41 -17.46
C GLN A 156 -15.39 -28.88 -16.35
N HIS A 157 -15.22 -27.61 -15.98
CA HIS A 157 -15.94 -26.96 -14.88
C HIS A 157 -16.44 -25.60 -15.31
N SER A 158 -17.48 -25.09 -14.65
CA SER A 158 -17.83 -23.68 -14.83
C SER A 158 -16.71 -22.80 -14.27
N TRP A 159 -16.58 -21.57 -14.77
CA TRP A 159 -15.59 -20.65 -14.24
C TRP A 159 -15.84 -20.35 -12.74
N GLN A 160 -17.11 -20.41 -12.29
CA GLN A 160 -17.47 -20.28 -10.88
C GLN A 160 -16.97 -21.46 -10.03
N ASP A 161 -17.00 -22.69 -10.57
CA ASP A 161 -16.45 -23.85 -9.88
C ASP A 161 -14.93 -23.76 -9.77
N VAL A 162 -14.27 -23.28 -10.81
CA VAL A 162 -12.81 -23.02 -10.80
C VAL A 162 -12.47 -21.97 -9.72
N VAL A 163 -13.23 -20.88 -9.65
CA VAL A 163 -13.05 -19.85 -8.62
C VAL A 163 -13.23 -20.43 -7.21
N ARG A 164 -14.32 -21.18 -6.97
CA ARG A 164 -14.55 -21.83 -5.68
C ARG A 164 -13.44 -22.82 -5.32
N GLY A 165 -12.99 -23.60 -6.29
CA GLY A 165 -11.87 -24.51 -6.12
C GLY A 165 -10.55 -23.80 -5.81
N ALA A 166 -10.26 -22.69 -6.48
CA ALA A 166 -9.08 -21.87 -6.22
C ALA A 166 -9.10 -21.31 -4.78
N ILE A 167 -10.23 -20.76 -4.35
CA ILE A 167 -10.42 -20.24 -2.98
C ILE A 167 -10.22 -21.37 -1.96
N ALA A 168 -10.86 -22.52 -2.15
CA ALA A 168 -10.73 -23.67 -1.27
C ALA A 168 -9.31 -24.24 -1.24
N GLY A 169 -8.57 -24.11 -2.35
CA GLY A 169 -7.18 -24.52 -2.49
C GLY A 169 -6.17 -23.52 -1.92
N GLY A 170 -6.61 -22.39 -1.36
CA GLY A 170 -5.76 -21.40 -0.72
C GLY A 170 -5.11 -20.40 -1.69
N ALA A 171 -5.73 -20.16 -2.86
CA ALA A 171 -5.30 -19.05 -3.72
C ALA A 171 -5.43 -17.73 -2.95
N ALA A 172 -4.38 -16.90 -3.00
CA ALA A 172 -4.38 -15.60 -2.36
C ALA A 172 -4.92 -14.49 -3.29
N CYS A 173 -4.89 -14.74 -4.61
CA CYS A 173 -5.37 -13.82 -5.64
C CYS A 173 -6.05 -14.60 -6.77
N ILE A 174 -7.09 -14.00 -7.36
CA ILE A 174 -7.70 -14.48 -8.60
C ILE A 174 -7.71 -13.33 -9.61
N GLN A 175 -7.17 -13.59 -10.80
CA GLN A 175 -7.19 -12.63 -11.91
C GLN A 175 -8.24 -13.02 -12.95
N LEU A 176 -9.23 -12.16 -13.15
CA LEU A 176 -10.21 -12.30 -14.23
C LEU A 176 -9.58 -11.89 -15.56
N ARG A 177 -9.42 -12.83 -16.48
CA ARG A 177 -8.79 -12.60 -17.79
C ARG A 177 -9.72 -13.03 -18.92
N GLU A 178 -10.66 -12.17 -19.28
CA GLU A 178 -11.59 -12.38 -20.40
C GLU A 178 -11.25 -11.43 -21.55
N LYS A 179 -11.12 -11.97 -22.74
CA LYS A 179 -10.73 -11.21 -23.94
C LYS A 179 -11.88 -11.04 -24.96
N SER A 180 -12.98 -11.76 -24.80
CA SER A 180 -14.06 -11.84 -25.78
C SER A 180 -15.41 -11.37 -25.26
N LEU A 181 -15.52 -11.04 -23.99
CA LEU A 181 -16.77 -10.52 -23.41
C LEU A 181 -17.01 -9.06 -23.79
N THR A 182 -18.27 -8.68 -23.92
CA THR A 182 -18.66 -7.27 -23.97
C THR A 182 -18.35 -6.59 -22.61
N ASP A 183 -18.22 -5.28 -22.60
CA ASP A 183 -17.94 -4.51 -21.37
C ASP A 183 -18.97 -4.77 -20.28
N ARG A 184 -20.24 -4.89 -20.64
CA ARG A 184 -21.33 -5.18 -19.71
C ARG A 184 -21.21 -6.57 -19.08
N GLU A 185 -20.87 -7.58 -19.88
CA GLU A 185 -20.68 -8.95 -19.41
C GLU A 185 -19.42 -9.05 -18.53
N LEU A 186 -18.32 -8.41 -18.94
CA LEU A 186 -17.08 -8.37 -18.17
C LEU A 186 -17.30 -7.70 -16.80
N LEU A 187 -18.01 -6.57 -16.76
CA LEU A 187 -18.33 -5.90 -15.50
C LEU A 187 -19.22 -6.78 -14.60
N ALA A 188 -20.23 -7.42 -15.17
CA ALA A 188 -21.10 -8.32 -14.40
C ALA A 188 -20.28 -9.49 -13.79
N ARG A 189 -19.40 -10.10 -14.58
CA ARG A 189 -18.52 -11.19 -14.13
C ARG A 189 -17.50 -10.73 -13.09
N ALA A 190 -16.91 -9.56 -13.26
CA ALA A 190 -15.99 -8.99 -12.30
C ALA A 190 -16.67 -8.76 -10.95
N ARG A 191 -17.89 -8.24 -10.93
CA ARG A 191 -18.68 -8.05 -9.71
C ARG A 191 -19.04 -9.38 -9.02
N GLU A 192 -19.42 -10.39 -9.80
CA GLU A 192 -19.70 -11.74 -9.27
C GLU A 192 -18.44 -12.36 -8.63
N LEU A 193 -17.29 -12.22 -9.32
CA LEU A 193 -16.02 -12.69 -8.79
C LEU A 193 -15.65 -11.98 -7.47
N VAL A 194 -15.76 -10.66 -7.43
CA VAL A 194 -15.49 -9.87 -6.20
C VAL A 194 -16.41 -10.30 -5.07
N ALA A 195 -17.72 -10.46 -5.33
CA ALA A 195 -18.68 -10.91 -4.32
C ALA A 195 -18.37 -12.32 -3.79
N THR A 196 -17.77 -13.19 -4.60
CA THR A 196 -17.39 -14.55 -4.24
C THR A 196 -16.06 -14.60 -3.47
N ALA A 197 -15.05 -13.85 -3.91
CA ALA A 197 -13.69 -13.92 -3.39
C ALA A 197 -13.48 -13.10 -2.11
N ARG A 198 -14.09 -11.91 -2.02
CA ARG A 198 -13.90 -10.97 -0.90
C ARG A 198 -14.24 -11.56 0.48
N PRO A 199 -15.33 -12.32 0.69
CA PRO A 199 -15.64 -12.94 2.01
C PRO A 199 -14.57 -13.94 2.46
N ALA A 200 -13.81 -14.51 1.52
CA ALA A 200 -12.72 -15.45 1.80
C ALA A 200 -11.35 -14.75 1.95
N GLY A 201 -11.29 -13.42 1.87
CA GLY A 201 -10.04 -12.67 1.92
C GLY A 201 -9.14 -12.84 0.69
N VAL A 202 -9.69 -13.30 -0.44
CA VAL A 202 -8.94 -13.52 -1.68
C VAL A 202 -9.02 -12.28 -2.55
N ALA A 203 -7.87 -11.75 -2.97
CA ALA A 203 -7.78 -10.57 -3.82
C ALA A 203 -8.28 -10.83 -5.25
N VAL A 204 -8.89 -9.84 -5.87
CA VAL A 204 -9.39 -9.90 -7.24
C VAL A 204 -8.69 -8.85 -8.11
N MET A 205 -7.99 -9.32 -9.14
CA MET A 205 -7.41 -8.49 -10.19
C MET A 205 -8.23 -8.60 -11.48
N VAL A 206 -8.42 -7.49 -12.19
CA VAL A 206 -9.01 -7.49 -13.53
C VAL A 206 -7.92 -7.27 -14.56
N ASN A 207 -7.89 -8.09 -15.61
CA ASN A 207 -6.88 -7.99 -16.66
C ASN A 207 -7.19 -6.84 -17.62
N ASP A 208 -6.21 -5.98 -17.96
CA ASP A 208 -6.20 -4.88 -18.92
C ASP A 208 -7.15 -3.70 -18.61
N ARG A 209 -8.31 -3.92 -18.03
CA ARG A 209 -9.43 -2.99 -17.96
C ARG A 209 -9.48 -2.27 -16.59
N ALA A 210 -8.77 -1.16 -16.48
CA ALA A 210 -8.74 -0.31 -15.29
C ALA A 210 -10.12 0.25 -14.91
N ASP A 211 -10.93 0.61 -15.88
CA ASP A 211 -12.31 1.08 -15.72
C ASP A 211 -13.22 0.00 -15.13
N ILE A 212 -13.14 -1.23 -15.63
CA ILE A 212 -13.90 -2.37 -15.10
C ILE A 212 -13.46 -2.72 -13.68
N ALA A 213 -12.14 -2.71 -13.41
CA ALA A 213 -11.62 -2.94 -12.07
C ALA A 213 -12.20 -1.93 -11.06
N ALA A 214 -12.21 -0.64 -11.43
CA ALA A 214 -12.76 0.42 -10.60
C ALA A 214 -14.28 0.29 -10.38
N LEU A 215 -15.04 0.01 -11.45
CA LEU A 215 -16.49 -0.14 -11.40
C LEU A 215 -16.98 -1.40 -10.68
N ALA A 216 -16.16 -2.47 -10.69
CA ALA A 216 -16.45 -3.72 -10.01
C ALA A 216 -16.03 -3.69 -8.53
N ASP A 217 -15.35 -2.63 -8.08
CA ASP A 217 -14.75 -2.56 -6.75
C ASP A 217 -13.73 -3.70 -6.51
N ALA A 218 -12.98 -4.06 -7.57
CA ALA A 218 -11.91 -5.05 -7.47
C ALA A 218 -10.72 -4.51 -6.64
N ASP A 219 -9.77 -5.39 -6.29
CA ASP A 219 -8.59 -5.00 -5.55
C ASP A 219 -7.51 -4.37 -6.46
N GLY A 220 -7.56 -4.66 -7.77
CA GLY A 220 -6.64 -4.04 -8.72
C GLY A 220 -6.87 -4.39 -10.19
N VAL A 221 -5.98 -3.86 -11.03
CA VAL A 221 -5.89 -4.12 -12.46
C VAL A 221 -4.50 -4.66 -12.81
N HIS A 222 -4.41 -5.59 -13.74
CA HIS A 222 -3.15 -6.09 -14.28
C HIS A 222 -3.00 -5.72 -15.75
N LEU A 223 -1.94 -4.99 -16.08
CA LEU A 223 -1.70 -4.39 -17.39
C LEU A 223 -0.61 -5.17 -18.15
N GLY A 224 -0.80 -5.33 -19.44
CA GLY A 224 0.24 -5.76 -20.36
C GLY A 224 1.00 -4.57 -20.95
N GLN A 225 2.10 -4.85 -21.66
CA GLN A 225 2.96 -3.83 -22.27
C GLN A 225 2.28 -3.00 -23.39
N GLY A 226 1.15 -3.45 -23.91
CA GLY A 226 0.38 -2.72 -24.93
C GLY A 226 -0.88 -2.04 -24.39
N ASP A 227 -1.12 -2.11 -23.10
CA ASP A 227 -2.28 -1.53 -22.43
C ASP A 227 -2.00 -0.08 -21.99
N LEU A 228 -2.84 0.48 -21.12
CA LEU A 228 -2.60 1.81 -20.54
C LEU A 228 -1.27 1.84 -19.76
N SER A 229 -0.61 3.00 -19.77
CA SER A 229 0.52 3.23 -18.86
C SER A 229 0.08 3.15 -17.39
N VAL A 230 1.00 2.86 -16.48
CA VAL A 230 0.72 2.86 -15.03
C VAL A 230 0.15 4.22 -14.61
N ALA A 231 0.71 5.32 -15.13
CA ALA A 231 0.27 6.67 -14.82
C ALA A 231 -1.18 6.94 -15.26
N ASP A 232 -1.57 6.49 -16.48
CA ASP A 232 -2.94 6.68 -16.97
C ASP A 232 -3.94 5.75 -16.25
N ALA A 233 -3.56 4.50 -16.00
CA ALA A 233 -4.37 3.59 -15.21
C ALA A 233 -4.59 4.14 -13.79
N ARG A 234 -3.55 4.72 -13.16
CA ARG A 234 -3.64 5.36 -11.84
C ARG A 234 -4.64 6.52 -11.81
N ARG A 235 -4.77 7.29 -12.89
CA ARG A 235 -5.79 8.35 -13.01
C ARG A 235 -7.23 7.80 -12.98
N ILE A 236 -7.42 6.58 -13.46
CA ILE A 236 -8.74 5.90 -13.47
C ILE A 236 -9.03 5.24 -12.12
N VAL A 237 -8.08 4.45 -11.63
CA VAL A 237 -8.28 3.62 -10.42
C VAL A 237 -7.99 4.37 -9.10
N GLY A 238 -7.39 5.56 -9.21
CA GLY A 238 -6.98 6.35 -8.03
C GLY A 238 -5.92 5.64 -7.20
N GLU A 239 -5.79 6.07 -5.96
CA GLU A 239 -4.80 5.52 -5.01
C GLU A 239 -5.27 4.24 -4.30
N ARG A 240 -6.48 3.77 -4.56
CA ARG A 240 -7.09 2.65 -3.83
C ARG A 240 -6.78 1.28 -4.41
N LEU A 241 -6.76 1.14 -5.73
CA LEU A 241 -6.58 -0.14 -6.40
C LEU A 241 -5.11 -0.39 -6.73
N LEU A 242 -4.72 -1.66 -6.68
CA LEU A 242 -3.40 -2.13 -7.11
C LEU A 242 -3.27 -2.06 -8.64
N ILE A 243 -2.07 -1.75 -9.11
CA ILE A 243 -1.71 -1.85 -10.53
C ILE A 243 -0.58 -2.86 -10.66
N GLY A 244 -0.86 -3.97 -11.33
CA GLY A 244 0.12 -4.96 -11.73
C GLY A 244 0.57 -4.73 -13.17
N VAL A 245 1.82 -5.06 -13.50
CA VAL A 245 2.38 -4.94 -14.85
C VAL A 245 3.08 -6.22 -15.26
N SER A 246 2.79 -6.70 -16.50
CA SER A 246 3.49 -7.83 -17.11
C SER A 246 4.88 -7.40 -17.58
N CYS A 247 5.94 -8.11 -17.17
CA CYS A 247 7.32 -7.83 -17.53
C CYS A 247 7.94 -9.03 -18.28
N SER A 248 8.54 -8.77 -19.43
CA SER A 248 9.22 -9.77 -20.27
C SER A 248 10.74 -9.55 -20.36
N SER A 249 11.23 -8.49 -19.73
CA SER A 249 12.65 -8.16 -19.58
C SER A 249 12.92 -7.50 -18.23
N VAL A 250 14.19 -7.35 -17.87
CA VAL A 250 14.62 -6.58 -16.68
C VAL A 250 14.27 -5.10 -16.84
N ASP A 251 14.37 -4.57 -18.06
CA ASP A 251 14.05 -3.18 -18.34
C ASP A 251 12.55 -2.91 -18.21
N ASP A 252 11.66 -3.84 -18.62
CA ASP A 252 10.22 -3.75 -18.36
C ASP A 252 9.93 -3.69 -16.86
N ALA A 253 10.60 -4.54 -16.07
CA ALA A 253 10.41 -4.56 -14.62
C ALA A 253 10.86 -3.25 -13.97
N ARG A 254 12.01 -2.70 -14.40
CA ARG A 254 12.53 -1.42 -13.92
C ARG A 254 11.58 -0.27 -14.25
N ALA A 255 11.14 -0.18 -15.51
CA ALA A 255 10.21 0.85 -15.96
C ALA A 255 8.88 0.77 -15.17
N ALA A 256 8.30 -0.41 -15.01
CA ALA A 256 7.06 -0.60 -14.25
C ALA A 256 7.18 -0.10 -12.80
N ILE A 257 8.32 -0.36 -12.14
CA ILE A 257 8.58 0.09 -10.76
C ILE A 257 8.75 1.61 -10.70
N GLU A 258 9.50 2.19 -11.63
CA GLU A 258 9.71 3.63 -11.71
C GLU A 258 8.40 4.37 -11.98
N GLU A 259 7.50 3.81 -12.79
CA GLU A 259 6.17 4.34 -13.05
C GLU A 259 5.19 4.15 -11.89
N GLY A 260 5.53 3.38 -10.85
CA GLY A 260 4.73 3.20 -9.65
C GLY A 260 3.75 2.03 -9.70
N ALA A 261 4.10 0.95 -10.39
CA ALA A 261 3.39 -0.33 -10.29
C ALA A 261 3.44 -0.86 -8.85
N ASP A 262 2.36 -1.50 -8.42
CA ASP A 262 2.24 -2.10 -7.08
C ASP A 262 2.64 -3.59 -7.07
N THR A 263 2.64 -4.25 -8.23
CA THR A 263 3.07 -5.65 -8.42
C THR A 263 3.53 -5.88 -9.85
N ILE A 264 4.37 -6.88 -10.06
CA ILE A 264 4.84 -7.27 -11.40
C ILE A 264 4.59 -8.76 -11.67
N GLY A 265 4.23 -9.07 -12.92
CA GLY A 265 4.14 -10.43 -13.43
C GLY A 265 5.32 -10.72 -14.38
N VAL A 266 6.27 -11.54 -13.98
CA VAL A 266 7.48 -11.84 -14.75
C VAL A 266 7.30 -13.12 -15.56
N GLY A 267 7.48 -13.07 -16.85
CA GLY A 267 7.36 -14.28 -17.70
C GLY A 267 7.39 -13.99 -19.22
N ALA A 268 7.33 -15.08 -20.05
CA ALA A 268 6.93 -16.44 -19.68
C ALA A 268 8.11 -17.23 -19.10
N MET A 269 7.84 -17.97 -18.02
CA MET A 269 8.84 -18.87 -17.41
C MET A 269 9.05 -20.15 -18.26
N PHE A 270 7.97 -20.71 -18.77
CA PHE A 270 7.99 -21.95 -19.55
C PHE A 270 7.02 -21.85 -20.73
N GLU A 271 7.11 -22.78 -21.67
CA GLU A 271 6.16 -22.88 -22.77
C GLU A 271 4.72 -23.00 -22.26
N THR A 272 3.81 -22.26 -22.89
CA THR A 272 2.40 -22.23 -22.55
C THR A 272 1.54 -22.10 -23.81
N ALA A 273 0.44 -22.84 -23.85
CA ALA A 273 -0.55 -22.75 -24.93
C ALA A 273 -1.51 -21.54 -24.74
N THR A 274 -1.53 -20.91 -23.58
CA THR A 274 -2.54 -19.89 -23.20
C THR A 274 -2.29 -18.53 -23.86
N LYS A 275 -1.04 -18.21 -24.19
CA LYS A 275 -0.65 -16.97 -24.86
C LYS A 275 0.53 -17.25 -25.77
N ALA A 276 0.35 -17.03 -27.09
CA ALA A 276 1.47 -17.06 -28.01
C ALA A 276 2.45 -15.94 -27.61
N LYS A 277 3.67 -16.30 -27.20
CA LYS A 277 4.74 -15.36 -26.90
C LYS A 277 5.92 -15.54 -27.83
N PRO A 278 6.51 -14.46 -28.33
CA PRO A 278 7.67 -14.53 -29.22
C PRO A 278 8.95 -14.98 -28.48
N SER A 279 9.02 -14.86 -27.15
CA SER A 279 10.18 -15.28 -26.36
C SER A 279 9.78 -15.83 -25.00
N ILE A 280 10.50 -16.86 -24.56
CA ILE A 280 10.43 -17.41 -23.21
C ILE A 280 11.67 -16.86 -22.49
N GLY A 281 11.44 -16.08 -21.43
CA GLY A 281 12.53 -15.53 -20.61
C GLY A 281 13.15 -16.55 -19.67
N GLY A 282 12.38 -17.57 -19.31
CA GLY A 282 12.83 -18.64 -18.42
C GLY A 282 13.01 -18.21 -16.96
N PRO A 283 13.40 -19.15 -16.10
CA PRO A 283 13.80 -18.85 -14.71
C PRO A 283 14.96 -17.86 -14.63
N GLU A 284 15.81 -17.79 -15.65
CA GLU A 284 16.95 -16.86 -15.74
C GLU A 284 16.49 -15.41 -15.79
N LEU A 285 15.37 -15.12 -16.46
CA LEU A 285 14.78 -13.79 -16.46
C LEU A 285 14.34 -13.38 -15.04
N LEU A 286 13.67 -14.28 -14.33
CA LEU A 286 13.26 -14.01 -12.96
C LEU A 286 14.46 -13.77 -12.06
N ALA A 287 15.49 -14.62 -12.14
CA ALA A 287 16.73 -14.45 -11.39
C ALA A 287 17.40 -13.09 -11.66
N ALA A 288 17.44 -12.68 -12.94
CA ALA A 288 17.99 -11.39 -13.33
C ALA A 288 17.15 -10.20 -12.79
N VAL A 289 15.82 -10.29 -12.85
CA VAL A 289 14.92 -9.28 -12.26
C VAL A 289 15.12 -9.18 -10.74
N LEU A 290 15.24 -10.30 -10.02
CA LEU A 290 15.45 -10.32 -8.58
C LEU A 290 16.84 -9.86 -8.15
N ALA A 291 17.85 -10.03 -9.02
CA ALA A 291 19.24 -9.61 -8.77
C ALA A 291 19.51 -8.14 -9.14
N ASP A 292 18.60 -7.48 -9.83
CA ASP A 292 18.80 -6.09 -10.23
C ASP A 292 18.86 -5.16 -9.01
N ALA A 293 20.05 -4.62 -8.72
CA ALA A 293 20.31 -3.77 -7.55
C ALA A 293 19.59 -2.42 -7.61
N SER A 294 19.20 -1.93 -8.79
CA SER A 294 18.30 -0.75 -8.92
C SER A 294 16.88 -1.08 -8.45
N ALA A 295 16.59 -2.34 -8.31
CA ALA A 295 15.39 -2.98 -7.85
C ALA A 295 15.46 -3.42 -6.38
N SER A 296 16.19 -2.73 -5.51
CA SER A 296 16.03 -2.92 -4.05
C SER A 296 14.57 -2.74 -3.61
N ARG A 297 13.80 -1.98 -4.40
CA ARG A 297 12.34 -1.95 -4.36
C ARG A 297 11.69 -3.26 -4.84
N VAL A 298 12.29 -4.02 -5.78
CA VAL A 298 11.74 -5.30 -6.30
C VAL A 298 11.75 -6.38 -5.22
N LEU A 299 12.71 -6.39 -4.31
CA LEU A 299 12.74 -7.35 -3.21
C LEU A 299 11.55 -7.19 -2.26
N HIS A 300 10.94 -6.00 -2.24
CA HIS A 300 9.76 -5.69 -1.43
C HIS A 300 8.48 -5.59 -2.27
N LEU A 301 8.59 -5.51 -3.61
CA LEU A 301 7.41 -5.49 -4.47
C LEU A 301 6.90 -6.93 -4.67
N PRO A 302 5.60 -7.19 -4.45
CA PRO A 302 5.02 -8.48 -4.79
C PRO A 302 5.24 -8.80 -6.26
N HIS A 303 5.81 -9.97 -6.54
CA HIS A 303 6.03 -10.45 -7.89
C HIS A 303 5.45 -11.83 -8.09
N LEU A 304 4.98 -12.09 -9.30
CA LEU A 304 4.43 -13.37 -9.72
C LEU A 304 5.21 -13.88 -10.93
N ALA A 305 5.78 -15.07 -10.83
CA ALA A 305 6.25 -15.78 -12.01
C ALA A 305 5.05 -16.35 -12.78
N ILE A 306 5.03 -16.19 -14.10
CA ILE A 306 3.91 -16.62 -14.95
C ILE A 306 4.36 -17.31 -16.23
N GLY A 307 3.54 -18.24 -16.71
CA GLY A 307 3.68 -18.95 -17.98
C GLY A 307 4.16 -20.37 -17.80
N GLY A 308 3.27 -21.32 -18.06
CA GLY A 308 3.54 -22.76 -18.05
C GLY A 308 3.92 -23.31 -16.67
N ILE A 309 3.43 -22.71 -15.60
CA ILE A 309 3.71 -23.10 -14.22
C ILE A 309 2.94 -24.39 -13.88
N THR A 310 3.63 -25.35 -13.29
CA THR A 310 3.08 -26.55 -12.65
C THR A 310 3.58 -26.61 -11.22
N ALA A 311 2.98 -27.47 -10.38
CA ALA A 311 3.42 -27.62 -8.99
C ALA A 311 4.92 -27.97 -8.88
N GLU A 312 5.44 -28.82 -9.77
CA GLU A 312 6.86 -29.19 -9.83
C GLU A 312 7.73 -27.96 -10.20
N ARG A 313 7.32 -27.21 -11.23
CA ARG A 313 8.04 -26.03 -11.70
C ARG A 313 8.00 -24.88 -10.69
N ALA A 314 6.92 -24.75 -9.91
CA ALA A 314 6.83 -23.77 -8.83
C ALA A 314 7.92 -23.99 -7.78
N GLY A 315 8.24 -25.25 -7.44
CA GLY A 315 9.35 -25.58 -6.54
C GLY A 315 10.72 -25.13 -7.07
N GLN A 316 10.97 -25.26 -8.39
CA GLN A 316 12.20 -24.77 -9.03
C GLN A 316 12.31 -23.24 -8.94
N LEU A 317 11.20 -22.53 -9.16
CA LEU A 317 11.16 -21.07 -9.07
C LEU A 317 11.34 -20.57 -7.63
N ALA A 318 10.79 -21.27 -6.65
CA ALA A 318 10.98 -20.95 -5.25
C ALA A 318 12.48 -21.02 -4.83
N ALA A 319 13.23 -21.97 -5.38
CA ALA A 319 14.67 -22.12 -5.12
C ALA A 319 15.51 -20.92 -5.59
N ILE A 320 15.04 -20.13 -6.54
CA ILE A 320 15.70 -18.91 -7.01
C ILE A 320 15.13 -17.61 -6.39
N GLY A 321 14.28 -17.73 -5.35
CA GLY A 321 13.75 -16.61 -4.62
C GLY A 321 12.37 -16.13 -5.08
N CYS A 322 11.68 -16.87 -5.97
CA CYS A 322 10.30 -16.58 -6.35
C CYS A 322 9.38 -16.69 -5.13
N ARG A 323 8.57 -15.67 -4.90
CA ARG A 323 7.66 -15.64 -3.75
C ARG A 323 6.20 -15.90 -4.13
N GLY A 324 5.87 -15.84 -5.43
CA GLY A 324 4.52 -16.09 -5.92
C GLY A 324 4.48 -16.53 -7.36
N VAL A 325 3.47 -17.34 -7.70
CA VAL A 325 3.25 -17.85 -9.06
C VAL A 325 1.84 -17.51 -9.52
N ALA A 326 1.72 -17.30 -10.83
CA ALA A 326 0.43 -17.14 -11.50
C ALA A 326 0.18 -18.35 -12.44
N VAL A 327 -0.94 -19.02 -12.26
CA VAL A 327 -1.34 -20.27 -12.93
C VAL A 327 -2.68 -20.15 -13.62
#